data_0255539b45097a2c0a480060dc4b0340
#
_entry.id   0255539b45097a2c0a480060dc4b0340
#
_cell.length_a   1.000
_cell.length_b   1.000
_cell.length_c   1.000
_cell.angle_alpha   90.00
_cell.angle_beta   90.00
_cell.angle_gamma   90.00
#
_symmetry.space_group_name_H-M   'P 1'
#
loop_
_entity.id
_entity.type
_entity.pdbx_description
1 polymer ?
#
loop_
_entity_poly.entity_id
_entity_poly.type
_entity_poly.pdbx_seq_one_letter_code
_entity_poly.pdbx_strand_id
1 'polypeptide(L)'
;WKEFINNLNTNQFLEDLKKIFKLKNIYYNNNDLKRFIPSYKKVKLSFCFNISKQGGFSLPHTDSSRKLVSLVYFFVSDEWSVNNGGEVNLYKPIKPEHEENWRNVRVHKDNLKKLKTIIPVPNKIYGFKKSKNSYHSVEPVNEIGGLVRKVFMINLIYDKKSDSPYYEKKSVLEKIKNIF
;
A
#
# COMPACT_ATOMS: atom_id res chain seq x y z
N TRP A 1 6.23 7.86 -20.01
CA TRP A 1 5.31 7.52 -18.91
C TRP A 1 4.03 6.85 -19.39
N LYS A 2 3.37 7.36 -20.42
CA LYS A 2 2.13 6.77 -20.96
C LYS A 2 2.35 5.32 -21.40
N GLU A 3 3.40 5.06 -22.14
CA GLU A 3 3.79 3.71 -22.59
C GLU A 3 4.09 2.79 -21.38
N PHE A 4 4.88 3.26 -20.44
CA PHE A 4 5.18 2.51 -19.20
C PHE A 4 3.91 2.13 -18.43
N ILE A 5 2.99 3.08 -18.26
CA ILE A 5 1.71 2.83 -17.57
C ILE A 5 0.84 1.84 -18.37
N ASN A 6 0.83 1.95 -19.70
CA ASN A 6 0.10 1.01 -20.56
C ASN A 6 0.65 -0.41 -20.43
N ASN A 7 1.99 -0.56 -20.39
CA ASN A 7 2.65 -1.86 -20.21
C ASN A 7 2.34 -2.50 -18.83
N LEU A 8 2.15 -1.69 -17.80
CA LEU A 8 1.72 -2.18 -16.49
C LEU A 8 0.21 -2.49 -16.44
N ASN A 9 -0.60 -1.80 -17.24
CA ASN A 9 -2.06 -1.95 -17.18
C ASN A 9 -2.55 -3.09 -18.09
N THR A 10 -1.89 -4.22 -18.05
CA THR A 10 -2.16 -5.41 -18.84
C THR A 10 -2.72 -6.55 -18.00
N ASN A 11 -3.45 -7.45 -18.63
CA ASN A 11 -3.90 -8.68 -17.94
C ASN A 11 -2.71 -9.52 -17.48
N GLN A 12 -1.61 -9.56 -18.26
CA GLN A 12 -0.41 -10.29 -17.86
C GLN A 12 0.16 -9.77 -16.55
N PHE A 13 0.31 -8.47 -16.39
CA PHE A 13 0.80 -7.89 -15.13
C PHE A 13 -0.10 -8.21 -13.94
N LEU A 14 -1.43 -8.23 -14.15
CA LEU A 14 -2.36 -8.66 -13.10
C LEU A 14 -2.18 -10.13 -12.73
N GLU A 15 -2.01 -11.02 -13.72
CA GLU A 15 -1.80 -12.45 -13.46
C GLU A 15 -0.48 -12.67 -12.70
N ASP A 16 0.58 -11.93 -13.03
CA ASP A 16 1.84 -11.97 -12.30
C ASP A 16 1.66 -11.51 -10.84
N LEU A 17 0.93 -10.42 -10.61
CA LEU A 17 0.59 -9.99 -9.25
C LEU A 17 -0.26 -11.02 -8.50
N LYS A 18 -1.23 -11.65 -9.18
CA LYS A 18 -2.06 -12.73 -8.59
C LYS A 18 -1.19 -13.90 -8.15
N LYS A 19 -0.24 -14.30 -8.98
CA LYS A 19 0.69 -15.40 -8.67
C LYS A 19 1.60 -15.05 -7.50
N ILE A 20 2.27 -13.89 -7.55
CA ILE A 20 3.25 -13.45 -6.54
C ILE A 20 2.57 -13.27 -5.17
N PHE A 21 1.43 -12.59 -5.13
CA PHE A 21 0.73 -12.23 -3.90
C PHE A 21 -0.40 -13.18 -3.53
N LYS A 22 -0.57 -14.29 -4.26
CA LYS A 22 -1.64 -15.30 -4.05
C LYS A 22 -3.02 -14.65 -3.97
N LEU A 23 -3.32 -13.78 -4.94
CA LEU A 23 -4.60 -13.09 -5.01
C LEU A 23 -5.63 -13.96 -5.72
N LYS A 24 -6.87 -13.90 -5.26
CA LYS A 24 -8.00 -14.68 -5.81
C LYS A 24 -9.19 -13.77 -6.08
N ASN A 25 -10.05 -14.22 -6.99
CA ASN A 25 -11.36 -13.60 -7.28
C ASN A 25 -11.29 -12.11 -7.63
N ILE A 26 -10.28 -11.72 -8.42
CA ILE A 26 -10.11 -10.36 -8.92
C ILE A 26 -9.92 -10.34 -10.43
N TYR A 27 -10.32 -9.26 -11.06
CA TYR A 27 -10.14 -9.03 -12.50
C TYR A 27 -9.96 -7.53 -12.79
N TYR A 28 -9.36 -7.23 -13.95
CA TYR A 28 -9.35 -5.88 -14.50
C TYR A 28 -10.66 -5.59 -15.23
N ASN A 29 -10.61 -5.02 -16.39
CA ASN A 29 -11.72 -4.44 -17.11
C ASN A 29 -12.50 -5.45 -17.99
N ASN A 30 -12.61 -6.72 -17.62
CA ASN A 30 -13.29 -7.71 -18.43
C ASN A 30 -14.81 -7.71 -18.16
N ASN A 31 -15.59 -7.29 -19.16
CA ASN A 31 -17.05 -7.22 -19.06
C ASN A 31 -17.71 -8.61 -18.96
N ASP A 32 -17.06 -9.64 -19.46
CA ASP A 32 -17.65 -10.99 -19.55
C ASP A 32 -17.66 -11.71 -18.20
N LEU A 33 -16.67 -11.49 -17.35
CA LEU A 33 -16.58 -12.10 -16.01
C LEU A 33 -17.66 -11.57 -15.04
N LYS A 34 -18.18 -10.37 -15.26
CA LYS A 34 -19.20 -9.77 -14.39
C LYS A 34 -20.50 -10.55 -14.37
N ARG A 35 -20.85 -11.21 -15.47
CA ARG A 35 -22.15 -11.88 -15.62
C ARG A 35 -22.21 -13.24 -14.92
N PHE A 36 -21.09 -13.89 -14.73
CA PHE A 36 -21.06 -15.30 -14.35
C PHE A 36 -20.50 -15.61 -12.95
N ILE A 37 -19.72 -14.70 -12.34
CA ILE A 37 -19.06 -14.97 -11.06
C ILE A 37 -19.22 -13.79 -10.09
N PRO A 38 -20.29 -13.73 -9.32
CA PRO A 38 -20.57 -12.62 -8.38
C PRO A 38 -19.48 -12.40 -7.33
N SER A 39 -18.69 -13.42 -7.01
CA SER A 39 -17.57 -13.34 -6.04
C SER A 39 -16.35 -12.60 -6.57
N TYR A 40 -16.25 -12.39 -7.89
CA TYR A 40 -15.10 -11.68 -8.48
C TYR A 40 -15.23 -10.18 -8.30
N LYS A 41 -14.15 -9.53 -7.88
CA LYS A 41 -14.08 -8.11 -7.61
C LYS A 41 -13.21 -7.39 -8.61
N LYS A 42 -13.73 -6.29 -9.16
CA LYS A 42 -13.00 -5.46 -10.10
C LYS A 42 -11.89 -4.70 -9.37
N VAL A 43 -10.71 -4.73 -9.95
CA VAL A 43 -9.54 -4.00 -9.47
C VAL A 43 -8.98 -3.08 -10.54
N LYS A 44 -8.17 -2.12 -10.13
CA LYS A 44 -7.44 -1.22 -11.03
C LYS A 44 -6.10 -0.85 -10.42
N LEU A 45 -5.18 -0.40 -11.26
CA LEU A 45 -3.94 0.21 -10.81
C LEU A 45 -4.17 1.69 -10.43
N SER A 46 -3.43 2.11 -9.43
CA SER A 46 -3.32 3.51 -9.02
C SER A 46 -1.87 3.83 -8.82
N PHE A 47 -1.42 4.93 -9.41
CA PHE A 47 -0.03 5.36 -9.42
C PHE A 47 0.14 6.61 -8.59
N CYS A 48 1.26 6.71 -7.87
CA CYS A 48 1.58 7.89 -7.08
C CYS A 48 3.10 8.09 -7.03
N PHE A 49 3.55 9.30 -7.36
CA PHE A 49 4.89 9.77 -7.02
C PHE A 49 4.87 10.42 -5.66
N ASN A 50 5.83 10.06 -4.82
CA ASN A 50 6.04 10.69 -3.54
C ASN A 50 7.48 11.20 -3.46
N ILE A 51 7.63 12.44 -3.03
CA ILE A 51 8.92 13.09 -2.80
C ILE A 51 8.95 13.51 -1.33
N SER A 52 9.89 12.95 -0.59
CA SER A 52 10.12 13.30 0.81
C SER A 52 11.44 14.05 0.92
N LYS A 53 11.39 15.26 1.45
CA LYS A 53 12.55 16.08 1.82
C LYS A 53 12.96 15.74 3.26
N GLN A 54 13.97 16.42 3.76
CA GLN A 54 14.43 16.37 5.16
C GLN A 54 13.24 16.41 6.13
N GLY A 55 13.27 15.56 7.13
CA GLY A 55 12.22 15.41 8.15
C GLY A 55 10.96 14.70 7.67
N GLY A 56 10.82 14.41 6.37
CA GLY A 56 9.66 13.68 5.85
C GLY A 56 9.62 12.25 6.39
N PHE A 57 8.50 11.85 6.99
CA PHE A 57 8.31 10.52 7.58
C PHE A 57 6.85 10.06 7.48
N SER A 58 6.60 8.81 7.82
CA SER A 58 5.25 8.28 8.00
C SER A 58 5.18 7.41 9.24
N LEU A 59 4.25 7.72 10.13
CA LEU A 59 3.96 6.88 11.30
C LEU A 59 3.46 5.49 10.89
N PRO A 60 3.62 4.46 11.74
CA PRO A 60 3.13 3.13 11.46
C PRO A 60 1.63 3.10 11.17
N HIS A 61 1.27 2.50 10.04
CA HIS A 61 -0.10 2.38 9.55
C HIS A 61 -0.24 1.14 8.66
N THR A 62 -1.45 0.79 8.26
CA THR A 62 -1.72 -0.41 7.44
C THR A 62 -2.23 -0.11 6.04
N ASP A 63 -2.22 1.14 5.60
CA ASP A 63 -2.80 1.58 4.34
C ASP A 63 -4.34 1.60 4.28
N SER A 64 -4.87 2.22 3.24
CA SER A 64 -6.31 2.28 2.97
C SER A 64 -6.91 0.89 2.76
N SER A 65 -8.14 0.69 3.23
CA SER A 65 -8.89 -0.53 3.02
C SER A 65 -9.13 -0.90 1.54
N ARG A 66 -9.03 0.06 0.62
CA ARG A 66 -9.14 -0.22 -0.83
C ARG A 66 -7.92 -0.92 -1.41
N LYS A 67 -6.75 -0.80 -0.79
CA LYS A 67 -5.53 -1.40 -1.32
C LYS A 67 -5.55 -2.92 -1.17
N LEU A 68 -5.04 -3.61 -2.16
CA LEU A 68 -4.75 -5.04 -2.17
C LEU A 68 -3.24 -5.28 -2.07
N VAL A 69 -2.50 -4.58 -2.92
CA VAL A 69 -1.05 -4.67 -3.02
C VAL A 69 -0.49 -3.28 -3.18
N SER A 70 0.61 -3.01 -2.53
CA SER A 70 1.45 -1.83 -2.74
C SER A 70 2.83 -2.28 -3.22
N LEU A 71 3.23 -1.78 -4.38
CA LEU A 71 4.60 -1.88 -4.88
C LEU A 71 5.25 -0.51 -4.74
N VAL A 72 6.44 -0.48 -4.19
CA VAL A 72 7.22 0.75 -3.97
C VAL A 72 8.54 0.62 -4.70
N TYR A 73 8.71 1.43 -5.72
CA TYR A 73 9.92 1.55 -6.49
C TYR A 73 10.72 2.76 -6.03
N PHE A 74 11.98 2.55 -5.67
CA PHE A 74 12.86 3.60 -5.20
C PHE A 74 13.58 4.29 -6.36
N PHE A 75 13.34 5.59 -6.51
CA PHE A 75 14.05 6.51 -7.40
C PHE A 75 15.04 7.39 -6.63
N VAL A 76 15.73 6.81 -5.70
CA VAL A 76 16.78 7.52 -4.97
C VAL A 76 18.06 7.57 -5.80
N SER A 77 18.96 8.51 -5.46
CA SER A 77 20.30 8.60 -6.06
C SER A 77 21.12 7.37 -5.73
N ASP A 78 22.11 7.05 -6.56
CA ASP A 78 23.10 6.00 -6.28
C ASP A 78 23.95 6.31 -5.03
N GLU A 79 24.02 7.59 -4.66
CA GLU A 79 24.68 8.05 -3.43
C GLU A 79 23.81 7.84 -2.18
N TRP A 80 22.56 7.38 -2.33
CA TRP A 80 21.66 7.16 -1.18
C TRP A 80 22.18 6.05 -0.29
N SER A 81 22.39 6.37 0.96
CA SER A 81 22.88 5.43 1.98
C SER A 81 21.90 5.31 3.16
N VAL A 82 22.20 4.43 4.08
CA VAL A 82 21.47 4.31 5.34
C VAL A 82 21.46 5.62 6.15
N ASN A 83 22.50 6.44 6.02
CA ASN A 83 22.60 7.71 6.72
C ASN A 83 21.57 8.76 6.23
N ASN A 84 21.04 8.58 5.02
CA ASN A 84 19.99 9.46 4.48
C ASN A 84 18.61 9.18 5.10
N GLY A 85 18.44 8.12 5.86
CA GLY A 85 17.16 7.74 6.44
C GLY A 85 16.13 7.31 5.39
N GLY A 86 14.85 7.48 5.71
CA GLY A 86 13.75 7.16 4.79
C GLY A 86 13.52 5.66 4.61
N GLU A 87 14.06 4.81 5.48
CA GLU A 87 13.82 3.37 5.47
C GLU A 87 12.35 3.05 5.69
N VAL A 88 11.91 1.95 5.11
CA VAL A 88 10.60 1.39 5.39
C VAL A 88 10.74 0.30 6.43
N ASN A 89 10.10 0.49 7.57
CA ASN A 89 10.01 -0.55 8.60
C ASN A 89 8.70 -1.31 8.51
N LEU A 90 8.77 -2.62 8.61
CA LEU A 90 7.63 -3.52 8.69
C LEU A 90 7.47 -3.98 10.14
N TYR A 91 6.22 -4.08 10.58
CA TYR A 91 5.91 -4.42 11.96
C TYR A 91 4.82 -5.48 12.08
N LYS A 92 4.76 -6.09 13.26
CA LYS A 92 3.58 -6.81 13.75
C LYS A 92 3.08 -6.15 15.04
N PRO A 93 1.78 -6.19 15.33
CA PRO A 93 1.25 -5.70 16.61
C PRO A 93 1.77 -6.54 17.77
N ILE A 94 1.93 -5.89 18.93
CA ILE A 94 2.24 -6.55 20.21
C ILE A 94 0.95 -6.81 20.96
N LYS A 95 0.01 -5.86 20.88
CA LYS A 95 -1.24 -5.90 21.63
C LYS A 95 -2.42 -6.35 20.76
N PRO A 96 -3.36 -7.16 21.30
CA PRO A 96 -4.52 -7.66 20.54
C PRO A 96 -5.38 -6.56 19.92
N GLU A 97 -5.56 -5.41 20.58
CA GLU A 97 -6.35 -4.29 20.05
C GLU A 97 -5.81 -3.69 18.75
N HIS A 98 -4.55 -3.97 18.41
CA HIS A 98 -3.91 -3.52 17.18
C HIS A 98 -3.83 -4.60 16.08
N GLU A 99 -4.34 -5.80 16.33
CA GLU A 99 -4.33 -6.87 15.32
C GLU A 99 -5.28 -6.63 14.15
N GLU A 100 -6.26 -5.74 14.32
CA GLU A 100 -7.26 -5.42 13.32
C GLU A 100 -7.31 -3.92 12.99
N ASN A 101 -6.32 -3.44 12.25
CA ASN A 101 -6.28 -2.04 11.79
C ASN A 101 -6.57 -1.91 10.30
N TRP A 102 -7.80 -2.08 9.91
CA TRP A 102 -8.25 -1.94 8.51
C TRP A 102 -8.71 -0.51 8.16
N ARG A 103 -8.89 0.34 9.17
CA ARG A 103 -9.24 1.76 8.98
C ARG A 103 -8.05 2.67 8.70
N ASN A 104 -6.84 2.12 8.59
CA ASN A 104 -5.61 2.90 8.43
C ASN A 104 -5.33 3.85 9.60
N VAL A 105 -5.67 3.45 10.82
CA VAL A 105 -5.33 4.20 12.03
C VAL A 105 -3.82 4.13 12.24
N ARG A 106 -3.23 5.25 12.58
CA ARG A 106 -1.81 5.33 12.95
C ARG A 106 -1.61 4.82 14.37
N VAL A 107 -0.59 4.03 14.56
CA VAL A 107 -0.28 3.38 15.84
C VAL A 107 1.13 3.78 16.27
N HIS A 108 1.31 4.02 17.56
CA HIS A 108 2.63 4.33 18.11
C HIS A 108 3.57 3.14 18.01
N LYS A 109 4.86 3.39 17.74
CA LYS A 109 5.87 2.33 17.53
C LYS A 109 5.98 1.37 18.71
N ASP A 110 5.79 1.85 19.95
CA ASP A 110 5.88 1.05 21.17
C ASP A 110 4.83 -0.05 21.27
N ASN A 111 3.75 0.05 20.49
CA ASN A 111 2.72 -0.98 20.39
C ASN A 111 3.01 -2.03 19.31
N LEU A 112 4.16 -1.91 18.65
CA LEU A 112 4.51 -2.71 17.48
C LEU A 112 5.92 -3.30 17.62
N LYS A 113 6.07 -4.57 17.28
CA LYS A 113 7.37 -5.23 17.12
C LYS A 113 7.86 -5.07 15.70
N LYS A 114 9.01 -4.42 15.52
CA LYS A 114 9.67 -4.34 14.22
C LYS A 114 10.12 -5.71 13.75
N LEU A 115 9.78 -6.05 12.50
CA LEU A 115 10.11 -7.31 11.87
C LEU A 115 11.27 -7.16 10.89
N LYS A 116 11.27 -6.08 10.11
CA LYS A 116 12.23 -5.87 9.03
C LYS A 116 12.37 -4.39 8.73
N THR A 117 13.58 -3.98 8.37
CA THR A 117 13.88 -2.68 7.78
C THR A 117 14.25 -2.87 6.32
N ILE A 118 13.70 -2.04 5.44
CA ILE A 118 13.99 -2.00 4.01
C ILE A 118 14.65 -0.66 3.73
N ILE A 119 15.92 -0.70 3.37
CA ILE A 119 16.69 0.48 3.01
C ILE A 119 16.36 0.84 1.57
N PRO A 120 16.10 2.14 1.26
CA PRO A 120 15.98 2.59 -0.11
C PRO A 120 17.26 2.31 -0.89
N VAL A 121 17.13 1.58 -1.98
CA VAL A 121 18.23 1.27 -2.90
C VAL A 121 17.78 1.64 -4.30
N PRO A 122 18.62 2.31 -5.11
CA PRO A 122 18.29 2.68 -6.48
C PRO A 122 17.81 1.48 -7.30
N ASN A 123 16.82 1.69 -8.15
CA ASN A 123 16.27 0.67 -9.04
C ASN A 123 15.77 -0.62 -8.36
N LYS A 124 15.44 -0.56 -7.08
CA LYS A 124 14.81 -1.66 -6.36
C LYS A 124 13.33 -1.41 -6.15
N ILE A 125 12.57 -2.49 -6.27
CA ILE A 125 11.14 -2.52 -5.95
C ILE A 125 10.91 -3.50 -4.80
N TYR A 126 10.09 -3.11 -3.86
CA TYR A 126 9.52 -4.04 -2.90
C TYR A 126 8.01 -3.97 -2.93
N GLY A 127 7.37 -5.06 -2.52
CA GLY A 127 5.92 -5.11 -2.50
C GLY A 127 5.39 -5.85 -1.29
N PHE A 128 4.19 -5.48 -0.88
CA PHE A 128 3.48 -6.19 0.17
C PHE A 128 1.98 -6.24 -0.12
N LYS A 129 1.35 -7.30 0.36
CA LYS A 129 -0.09 -7.47 0.33
C LYS A 129 -0.69 -6.76 1.54
N LYS A 130 -1.76 -5.99 1.31
CA LYS A 130 -2.57 -5.43 2.39
C LYS A 130 -3.19 -6.54 3.23
N SER A 131 -3.03 -6.42 4.52
CA SER A 131 -3.76 -7.20 5.52
C SER A 131 -4.27 -6.28 6.63
N LYS A 132 -5.04 -6.82 7.57
CA LYS A 132 -5.53 -6.09 8.74
C LYS A 132 -4.41 -5.61 9.67
N ASN A 133 -3.23 -6.21 9.57
CA ASN A 133 -2.07 -5.92 10.42
C ASN A 133 -0.75 -5.78 9.63
N SER A 134 -0.80 -5.42 8.36
CA SER A 134 0.37 -5.12 7.53
C SER A 134 0.97 -3.75 7.86
N TYR A 135 1.36 -3.54 9.11
CA TYR A 135 1.92 -2.28 9.56
C TYR A 135 3.26 -1.98 8.94
N HIS A 136 3.40 -0.75 8.48
CA HIS A 136 4.67 -0.21 7.98
C HIS A 136 4.78 1.29 8.28
N SER A 137 6.00 1.77 8.36
CA SER A 137 6.34 3.19 8.52
C SER A 137 7.42 3.59 7.54
N VAL A 138 7.63 4.90 7.43
CA VAL A 138 8.82 5.47 6.80
C VAL A 138 9.56 6.27 7.86
N GLU A 139 10.82 5.98 8.07
CA GLU A 139 11.68 6.74 8.98
C GLU A 139 11.96 8.15 8.43
N PRO A 140 12.28 9.10 9.30
CA PRO A 140 12.64 10.44 8.86
C PRO A 140 13.76 10.42 7.83
N VAL A 141 13.59 11.26 6.81
CA VAL A 141 14.65 11.53 5.83
C VAL A 141 15.62 12.52 6.46
N ASN A 142 16.89 12.18 6.49
CA ASN A 142 17.95 13.08 6.92
C ASN A 142 18.43 13.93 5.75
N GLU A 143 18.85 15.15 6.04
CA GLU A 143 19.48 15.98 5.01
C GLU A 143 20.95 15.59 4.87
N ILE A 144 21.30 15.11 3.67
CA ILE A 144 22.69 14.89 3.29
C ILE A 144 22.83 15.33 1.84
N GLY A 145 23.53 16.44 1.61
CA GLY A 145 23.86 16.91 0.27
C GLY A 145 22.68 17.30 -0.62
N GLY A 146 21.54 17.75 -0.04
CA GLY A 146 20.36 18.13 -0.81
C GLY A 146 19.60 16.98 -1.44
N LEU A 147 19.93 15.73 -1.13
CA LEU A 147 19.25 14.54 -1.63
C LEU A 147 17.79 14.49 -1.15
N VAL A 148 16.91 13.98 -1.98
CA VAL A 148 15.50 13.76 -1.67
C VAL A 148 15.11 12.32 -1.91
N ARG A 149 14.25 11.79 -1.04
CA ARG A 149 13.69 10.46 -1.20
C ARG A 149 12.54 10.50 -2.21
N LYS A 150 12.77 9.92 -3.38
CA LYS A 150 11.76 9.78 -4.43
C LYS A 150 11.30 8.34 -4.51
N VAL A 151 10.00 8.12 -4.52
CA VAL A 151 9.41 6.79 -4.73
C VAL A 151 8.26 6.87 -5.73
N PHE A 152 8.14 5.82 -6.51
CA PHE A 152 6.97 5.58 -7.35
C PHE A 152 6.19 4.40 -6.80
N MET A 153 4.95 4.65 -6.45
CA MET A 153 4.06 3.62 -5.91
C MET A 153 3.09 3.14 -6.97
N ILE A 154 3.02 1.83 -7.15
CA ILE A 154 2.06 1.14 -7.98
C ILE A 154 1.14 0.37 -7.03
N ASN A 155 -0.11 0.81 -6.92
CA ASN A 155 -1.05 0.18 -6.02
C ASN A 155 -2.11 -0.57 -6.82
N LEU A 156 -2.31 -1.85 -6.52
CA LEU A 156 -3.50 -2.57 -6.94
C LEU A 156 -4.61 -2.30 -5.93
N ILE A 157 -5.71 -1.72 -6.38
CA ILE A 157 -6.81 -1.31 -5.52
C ILE A 157 -8.15 -1.88 -6.02
N TYR A 158 -9.08 -2.11 -5.11
CA TYR A 158 -10.47 -2.37 -5.48
C TYR A 158 -11.07 -1.16 -6.19
N ASP A 159 -11.78 -1.38 -7.29
CA ASP A 159 -12.44 -0.31 -8.04
C ASP A 159 -13.54 0.33 -7.19
N LYS A 160 -14.35 -0.48 -6.52
CA LYS A 160 -15.30 -0.01 -5.52
C LYS A 160 -14.78 -0.27 -4.11
N LYS A 161 -14.93 0.71 -3.21
CA LYS A 161 -14.53 0.57 -1.80
C LYS A 161 -15.27 -0.57 -1.10
N SER A 162 -16.54 -0.76 -1.42
CA SER A 162 -17.39 -1.83 -0.89
C SER A 162 -16.95 -3.24 -1.28
N ASP A 163 -16.09 -3.38 -2.29
CA ASP A 163 -15.55 -4.67 -2.72
C ASP A 163 -14.40 -5.16 -1.85
N SER A 164 -13.83 -4.26 -1.04
CA SER A 164 -12.77 -4.60 -0.11
C SER A 164 -13.30 -5.48 1.04
N PRO A 165 -12.62 -6.57 1.38
CA PRO A 165 -12.96 -7.36 2.56
C PRO A 165 -12.76 -6.58 3.88
N TYR A 166 -12.05 -5.46 3.81
CA TYR A 166 -11.79 -4.55 4.94
C TYR A 166 -12.74 -3.35 4.97
N TYR A 167 -13.77 -3.34 4.12
CA TYR A 167 -14.78 -2.29 4.10
C TYR A 167 -15.86 -2.58 5.13
N GLU A 168 -15.94 -1.72 6.12
CA GLU A 168 -17.02 -1.73 7.10
C GLU A 168 -18.24 -1.02 6.51
N LYS A 169 -19.33 -1.74 6.34
CA LYS A 169 -20.61 -1.12 6.04
C LYS A 169 -21.07 -0.39 7.30
N LYS A 170 -21.11 0.94 7.25
CA LYS A 170 -21.81 1.69 8.32
C LYS A 170 -23.23 1.15 8.47
N SER A 171 -23.61 0.77 9.65
CA SER A 171 -24.99 0.37 9.94
C SER A 171 -25.94 1.52 9.57
N VAL A 172 -27.19 1.19 9.26
CA VAL A 172 -28.21 2.22 8.97
C VAL A 172 -28.34 3.19 10.14
N LEU A 173 -28.19 2.70 11.38
CA LEU A 173 -28.21 3.49 12.62
C LEU A 173 -27.04 4.49 12.71
N GLU A 174 -25.82 4.11 12.27
CA GLU A 174 -24.69 5.04 12.23
C GLU A 174 -24.82 6.10 11.14
N LYS A 175 -25.52 5.79 10.04
CA LYS A 175 -25.81 6.78 9.00
C LYS A 175 -26.84 7.81 9.49
N ILE A 176 -27.82 7.38 10.27
CA ILE A 176 -28.86 8.26 10.86
C ILE A 176 -28.26 9.18 11.92
N LYS A 177 -27.36 8.68 12.78
CA LYS A 177 -26.68 9.48 13.83
C LYS A 177 -25.79 10.62 13.27
N ASN A 178 -25.41 10.59 12.01
CA ASN A 178 -24.62 11.67 11.38
C ASN A 178 -25.50 12.67 10.59
N ILE A 179 -26.84 12.55 10.66
CA ILE A 179 -27.79 13.46 10.00
C ILE A 179 -28.42 14.40 11.02
N PHE A 180 -28.33 14.07 12.30
CA PHE A 180 -28.77 14.87 13.45
C PHE A 180 -27.55 15.21 14.34
#